data_78d7b9f04434705cb31a0ce54ea4d554
#
_entry.id   78d7b9f04434705cb31a0ce54ea4d554
#
_cell.length_a   1.000
_cell.length_b   1.000
_cell.length_c   1.000
_cell.angle_alpha   90.00
_cell.angle_beta   90.00
_cell.angle_gamma   90.00
#
_symmetry.space_group_name_H-M   'P 1'
#
loop_
_entity.id
_entity.type
_entity.pdbx_description
1 polymer ?
#
loop_
_entity_poly.entity_id
_entity_poly.type
_entity_poly.pdbx_seq_one_letter_code
_entity_poly.pdbx_strand_id
1 'polypeptide(L)'
;MHAATGRPKIALRLPTEVMRLQRMGASFQTRISFARRLIRRMHRENWRIERLRFDLNDDGYGTALYVVTTPEHCYSLICFSHYLRPELRTDRVIAEAWDATFSLFDGIPNAADISRLAEQTPKQEAGRFQASELVLSRANKSLRIFDCVVDSLAKGTQPDPYNMSAVGYLMRTTAVYANGKFGMADRTRYTDQSALASPFQAEMLTVYLIRGFTHDLVEHLAACRDPDRAAILDRPVKRHLGIGNATGLGMAPFLISHPQLIHNWFHARETGLAKIRSIEVVTPDRQAKFRTLLARAELHIAEWSVGNDRQTARTLTLLEELQLLTKWTANGSEIFHEPVPWDALYRRAASAFSIEGQELLVSLLFEPYPGIIDDLGEALQVDCEEPFDPSLTVTEMRALVQDHYSWALAIDFTDSRESQYFWYYSEEKIEPRRGARRDEPGVEKEMKIAVAQDVQAFHVALGKTCGDETMTAFLMRSAEHRHVARRVQIGARYSYAEIQDNVISDSCKPIDILRGKLAFFGASKFDPKSDLWTRITMYQGAPLNDELDADDADDWCFPFLPMIEPCTSP
;
A
#
# COMPACT_ATOMS: atom_id res chain seq x y z
N MET A 1 -34.76 1.36 -39.19
CA MET A 1 -33.90 0.31 -38.64
C MET A 1 -32.60 0.99 -38.23
N HIS A 2 -32.48 1.47 -36.97
CA HIS A 2 -31.21 1.93 -36.44
C HIS A 2 -30.49 0.70 -35.89
N ALA A 3 -29.41 0.31 -36.56
CA ALA A 3 -28.48 -0.65 -36.03
C ALA A 3 -27.89 -0.04 -34.74
N ALA A 4 -28.18 -0.65 -33.62
CA ALA A 4 -27.48 -0.36 -32.37
C ALA A 4 -26.00 -0.74 -32.60
N THR A 5 -25.17 0.25 -32.89
CA THR A 5 -23.72 0.11 -32.89
C THR A 5 -23.31 -0.21 -31.46
N GLY A 6 -23.19 -1.50 -31.17
CA GLY A 6 -22.68 -1.96 -29.85
C GLY A 6 -21.32 -1.34 -29.64
N ARG A 7 -21.18 -0.57 -28.54
CA ARG A 7 -19.88 -0.01 -28.09
C ARG A 7 -18.85 -1.13 -28.09
N PRO A 8 -17.62 -0.93 -28.61
CA PRO A 8 -16.58 -1.93 -28.52
C PRO A 8 -16.29 -2.21 -27.05
N LYS A 9 -16.71 -3.37 -26.59
CA LYS A 9 -16.49 -3.80 -25.20
C LYS A 9 -15.06 -4.30 -25.10
N ILE A 10 -14.14 -3.43 -24.65
CA ILE A 10 -12.76 -3.82 -24.45
C ILE A 10 -12.69 -4.82 -23.30
N ALA A 11 -12.09 -5.97 -23.57
CA ALA A 11 -11.93 -7.02 -22.58
C ALA A 11 -10.94 -6.60 -21.47
N LEU A 12 -11.16 -7.12 -20.27
CA LEU A 12 -10.17 -7.04 -19.19
C LEU A 12 -8.89 -7.79 -19.61
N ARG A 13 -7.76 -7.35 -19.12
CA ARG A 13 -6.52 -8.14 -19.26
C ARG A 13 -6.68 -9.47 -18.52
N LEU A 14 -6.09 -10.53 -19.05
CA LEU A 14 -6.25 -11.86 -18.47
C LEU A 14 -5.55 -11.96 -17.10
N PRO A 15 -6.11 -12.72 -16.16
CA PRO A 15 -5.45 -12.98 -14.87
C PRO A 15 -4.05 -13.57 -15.03
N THR A 16 -3.83 -14.41 -16.03
CA THR A 16 -2.52 -14.99 -16.37
C THR A 16 -1.48 -13.95 -16.78
N GLU A 17 -1.91 -12.80 -17.24
CA GLU A 17 -1.06 -11.65 -17.55
C GLU A 17 -0.87 -10.73 -16.34
N VAL A 18 -1.97 -10.38 -15.67
CA VAL A 18 -1.99 -9.36 -14.61
C VAL A 18 -1.44 -9.86 -13.29
N MET A 19 -1.75 -11.12 -12.95
CA MET A 19 -1.40 -11.71 -11.65
C MET A 19 0.02 -12.30 -11.61
N ARG A 20 0.90 -11.82 -12.47
CA ARG A 20 2.33 -12.13 -12.46
C ARG A 20 3.05 -11.23 -11.47
N LEU A 21 3.93 -11.80 -10.66
CA LEU A 21 4.65 -11.06 -9.64
C LEU A 21 5.46 -9.89 -10.22
N GLN A 22 6.06 -10.08 -11.39
CA GLN A 22 6.79 -9.04 -12.10
C GLN A 22 5.89 -7.85 -12.48
N ARG A 23 4.67 -8.10 -12.95
CA ARG A 23 3.72 -7.04 -13.31
C ARG A 23 3.16 -6.34 -12.07
N MET A 24 2.83 -7.11 -11.02
CA MET A 24 2.44 -6.52 -9.74
C MET A 24 3.53 -5.61 -9.18
N GLY A 25 4.79 -6.05 -9.25
CA GLY A 25 5.94 -5.27 -8.83
C GLY A 25 6.23 -4.03 -9.67
N ALA A 26 5.71 -3.97 -10.89
CA ALA A 26 5.78 -2.79 -11.75
C ALA A 26 4.64 -1.78 -11.50
N SER A 27 3.64 -2.14 -10.69
CA SER A 27 2.46 -1.29 -10.45
C SER A 27 2.82 -0.01 -9.70
N PHE A 28 2.22 1.08 -10.11
CA PHE A 28 2.25 2.37 -9.42
C PHE A 28 0.93 2.61 -8.69
N GLN A 29 0.95 3.48 -7.68
CA GLN A 29 -0.26 3.85 -6.96
C GLN A 29 -1.28 4.52 -7.90
N THR A 30 -2.55 4.31 -7.59
CA THR A 30 -3.67 4.89 -8.32
C THR A 30 -4.71 5.46 -7.35
N ARG A 31 -5.77 6.03 -7.87
CA ARG A 31 -6.92 6.50 -7.06
C ARG A 31 -7.59 5.42 -6.22
N ILE A 32 -7.46 4.13 -6.56
CA ILE A 32 -7.98 3.01 -5.76
C ILE A 32 -7.05 2.57 -4.63
N SER A 33 -5.89 3.21 -4.44
CA SER A 33 -5.03 2.95 -3.27
C SER A 33 -5.73 3.34 -1.97
N PHE A 34 -5.47 2.60 -0.90
CA PHE A 34 -6.22 2.76 0.36
C PHE A 34 -6.03 4.13 0.99
N ALA A 35 -4.82 4.72 0.95
CA ALA A 35 -4.58 6.07 1.48
C ALA A 35 -5.40 7.14 0.73
N ARG A 36 -5.47 7.08 -0.61
CA ARG A 36 -6.25 8.04 -1.40
C ARG A 36 -7.76 7.85 -1.23
N ARG A 37 -8.21 6.60 -1.07
CA ARG A 37 -9.62 6.32 -0.76
C ARG A 37 -10.04 6.93 0.58
N LEU A 38 -9.17 6.84 1.60
CA LEU A 38 -9.45 7.47 2.88
C LEU A 38 -9.59 9.00 2.73
N ILE A 39 -8.63 9.67 2.08
CA ILE A 39 -8.65 11.12 1.91
C ILE A 39 -9.94 11.57 1.18
N ARG A 40 -10.31 10.90 0.08
CA ARG A 40 -11.55 11.22 -0.63
C ARG A 40 -12.80 10.99 0.22
N ARG A 41 -12.79 9.95 1.05
CA ARG A 41 -13.90 9.71 1.97
C ARG A 41 -14.00 10.81 3.02
N MET A 42 -12.88 11.17 3.62
CA MET A 42 -12.81 12.25 4.61
C MET A 42 -13.33 13.57 4.01
N HIS A 43 -12.91 13.90 2.78
CA HIS A 43 -13.41 15.07 2.06
C HIS A 43 -14.91 14.98 1.76
N ARG A 44 -15.37 13.91 1.11
CA ARG A 44 -16.78 13.74 0.71
C ARG A 44 -17.75 13.75 1.90
N GLU A 45 -17.36 13.19 3.01
CA GLU A 45 -18.17 13.07 4.22
C GLU A 45 -17.90 14.20 5.23
N ASN A 46 -17.07 15.19 4.87
CA ASN A 46 -16.72 16.35 5.69
C ASN A 46 -16.22 15.96 7.10
N TRP A 47 -15.29 15.01 7.17
CA TRP A 47 -14.69 14.62 8.44
C TRP A 47 -13.91 15.79 9.04
N ARG A 48 -14.01 15.97 10.37
CA ARG A 48 -13.26 16.99 11.10
C ARG A 48 -12.25 16.34 12.01
N ILE A 49 -11.06 16.95 12.06
CA ILE A 49 -9.96 16.48 12.89
C ILE A 49 -9.54 17.63 13.80
N GLU A 50 -9.67 17.40 15.11
CA GLU A 50 -9.36 18.39 16.14
C GLU A 50 -8.32 17.86 17.11
N ARG A 51 -7.33 18.68 17.47
CA ARG A 51 -6.38 18.40 18.54
C ARG A 51 -7.02 18.79 19.87
N LEU A 52 -7.60 17.82 20.56
CA LEU A 52 -8.33 18.06 21.82
C LEU A 52 -7.37 18.24 23.01
N ARG A 53 -6.21 17.57 22.99
CA ARG A 53 -5.22 17.61 24.07
C ARG A 53 -3.81 17.56 23.51
N PHE A 54 -2.89 18.33 24.13
CA PHE A 54 -1.48 18.33 23.76
C PHE A 54 -0.61 18.65 24.98
N ASP A 55 -0.48 17.67 25.88
CA ASP A 55 0.22 17.80 27.13
C ASP A 55 1.62 17.17 27.00
N LEU A 56 2.50 17.88 26.32
CA LEU A 56 3.90 17.52 26.20
C LEU A 56 4.77 18.51 27.00
N ASN A 57 5.81 17.99 27.63
CA ASN A 57 6.84 18.83 28.28
C ASN A 57 7.77 19.49 27.24
N ASP A 58 8.72 20.29 27.70
CA ASP A 58 9.67 21.03 26.85
C ASP A 58 10.55 20.11 25.98
N ASP A 59 10.75 18.85 26.39
CA ASP A 59 11.44 17.82 25.61
C ASP A 59 10.54 17.07 24.63
N GLY A 60 9.24 17.40 24.61
CA GLY A 60 8.25 16.78 23.75
C GLY A 60 7.76 15.41 24.24
N TYR A 61 7.89 15.12 25.55
CA TYR A 61 7.38 13.87 26.15
C TYR A 61 6.03 14.11 26.82
N GLY A 62 5.11 13.16 26.66
CA GLY A 62 3.78 13.25 27.26
C GLY A 62 2.71 12.65 26.37
N THR A 63 1.50 13.23 26.45
CA THR A 63 0.32 12.69 25.77
C THR A 63 -0.35 13.75 24.90
N ALA A 64 -0.73 13.35 23.68
CA ALA A 64 -1.59 14.13 22.81
C ALA A 64 -2.83 13.33 22.39
N LEU A 65 -3.92 14.03 22.08
CA LEU A 65 -5.20 13.45 21.69
C LEU A 65 -5.76 14.19 20.47
N TYR A 66 -5.97 13.47 19.40
CA TYR A 66 -6.63 13.95 18.18
C TYR A 66 -7.96 13.24 18.02
N VAL A 67 -9.03 13.99 17.86
CA VAL A 67 -10.37 13.47 17.66
C VAL A 67 -10.78 13.66 16.21
N VAL A 68 -11.27 12.59 15.61
CA VAL A 68 -11.85 12.58 14.27
C VAL A 68 -13.34 12.43 14.40
N THR A 69 -14.09 13.42 13.95
CA THR A 69 -15.56 13.37 13.91
C THR A 69 -16.00 13.05 12.49
N THR A 70 -16.69 11.94 12.33
CA THR A 70 -17.37 11.52 11.10
C THR A 70 -18.87 11.86 11.21
N PRO A 71 -19.67 11.74 10.15
CA PRO A 71 -21.12 11.99 10.26
C PRO A 71 -21.85 11.13 11.29
N GLU A 72 -21.35 9.93 11.55
CA GLU A 72 -22.04 8.93 12.37
C GLU A 72 -21.32 8.63 13.69
N HIS A 73 -20.00 8.90 13.77
CA HIS A 73 -19.19 8.43 14.89
C HIS A 73 -17.95 9.30 15.11
N CYS A 74 -17.29 9.09 16.27
CA CYS A 74 -16.01 9.70 16.57
C CYS A 74 -14.93 8.64 16.81
N TYR A 75 -13.71 8.95 16.39
CA TYR A 75 -12.51 8.15 16.68
C TYR A 75 -11.45 9.05 17.29
N SER A 76 -10.55 8.47 18.06
CA SER A 76 -9.48 9.24 18.68
C SER A 76 -8.12 8.60 18.46
N LEU A 77 -7.11 9.37 18.04
CA LEU A 77 -5.72 8.95 18.12
C LEU A 77 -5.13 9.45 19.43
N ILE A 78 -4.72 8.52 20.27
CA ILE A 78 -3.97 8.81 21.49
C ILE A 78 -2.50 8.60 21.19
N CYS A 79 -1.70 9.64 21.42
CA CYS A 79 -0.27 9.65 21.18
C CYS A 79 0.48 9.68 22.50
N PHE A 80 1.42 8.78 22.69
CA PHE A 80 2.33 8.74 23.84
C PHE A 80 3.75 8.94 23.34
N SER A 81 4.35 10.08 23.66
CA SER A 81 5.74 10.39 23.33
C SER A 81 6.63 10.12 24.54
N HIS A 82 7.74 9.43 24.33
CA HIS A 82 8.60 8.92 25.39
C HIS A 82 10.05 9.32 25.18
N TYR A 83 10.80 9.35 26.27
CA TYR A 83 12.24 9.41 26.19
C TYR A 83 12.79 8.09 25.62
N LEU A 84 13.53 8.19 24.53
CA LEU A 84 14.29 7.09 23.97
C LEU A 84 15.78 7.44 24.02
N ARG A 85 16.57 6.58 24.66
CA ARG A 85 18.03 6.77 24.70
C ARG A 85 18.58 6.83 23.27
N PRO A 86 19.46 7.81 22.95
CA PRO A 86 19.99 7.99 21.59
C PRO A 86 20.60 6.72 20.97
N GLU A 87 21.24 5.88 21.80
CA GLU A 87 21.88 4.64 21.35
C GLU A 87 20.89 3.59 20.85
N LEU A 88 19.63 3.67 21.28
CA LEU A 88 18.55 2.77 20.87
C LEU A 88 17.84 3.25 19.61
N ARG A 89 18.06 4.50 19.20
CA ARG A 89 17.51 5.01 17.93
C ARG A 89 18.23 4.36 16.77
N THR A 90 17.45 3.88 15.82
CA THR A 90 17.98 3.17 14.65
C THR A 90 17.15 3.46 13.41
N ASP A 91 17.83 3.58 12.28
CA ASP A 91 17.22 3.58 10.95
C ASP A 91 16.98 2.16 10.39
N ARG A 92 17.23 1.13 11.18
CA ARG A 92 16.98 -0.26 10.79
C ARG A 92 15.48 -0.50 10.58
N VAL A 93 15.15 -1.49 9.75
CA VAL A 93 13.77 -1.89 9.47
C VAL A 93 13.05 -2.33 10.74
N ILE A 94 13.79 -2.94 11.67
CA ILE A 94 13.30 -3.40 12.98
C ILE A 94 13.98 -2.58 14.04
N ALA A 95 13.18 -1.91 14.86
CA ALA A 95 13.63 -1.23 16.05
C ALA A 95 13.09 -1.98 17.27
N GLU A 96 13.86 -2.00 18.35
CA GLU A 96 13.49 -2.63 19.62
C GLU A 96 12.85 -1.65 20.61
N ALA A 97 12.98 -0.35 20.32
CA ALA A 97 12.45 0.73 21.15
C ALA A 97 11.91 1.88 20.29
N TRP A 98 11.03 2.69 20.86
CA TRP A 98 10.22 3.67 20.15
C TRP A 98 10.26 5.03 20.81
N ASP A 99 10.31 6.12 19.99
CA ASP A 99 10.14 7.50 20.46
C ASP A 99 8.67 7.81 20.77
N ALA A 100 7.73 7.18 20.06
CA ALA A 100 6.31 7.38 20.27
C ALA A 100 5.51 6.11 19.98
N THR A 101 4.42 5.94 20.72
CA THR A 101 3.44 4.88 20.51
C THR A 101 2.04 5.48 20.42
N PHE A 102 1.17 4.79 19.69
CA PHE A 102 -0.14 5.33 19.33
C PHE A 102 -1.22 4.26 19.47
N SER A 103 -2.40 4.69 19.87
CA SER A 103 -3.61 3.87 19.84
C SER A 103 -4.73 4.63 19.12
N LEU A 104 -5.31 4.04 18.07
CA LEU A 104 -6.58 4.48 17.52
C LEU A 104 -7.69 3.88 18.39
N PHE A 105 -8.54 4.74 18.95
CA PHE A 105 -9.57 4.40 19.92
C PHE A 105 -10.95 4.66 19.33
N ASP A 106 -11.89 3.79 19.65
CA ASP A 106 -13.29 3.90 19.30
C ASP A 106 -14.01 4.88 20.24
N GLY A 107 -14.41 6.03 19.74
CA GLY A 107 -14.97 7.12 20.52
C GLY A 107 -13.92 8.06 21.12
N ILE A 108 -14.30 8.76 22.18
CA ILE A 108 -13.45 9.69 22.93
C ILE A 108 -13.06 9.04 24.26
N PRO A 109 -11.75 8.79 24.50
CA PRO A 109 -11.29 8.13 25.71
C PRO A 109 -11.50 9.02 26.94
N ASN A 110 -11.89 8.43 28.05
CA ASN A 110 -11.91 9.10 29.34
C ASN A 110 -10.53 9.08 30.03
N ALA A 111 -10.39 9.74 31.16
CA ALA A 111 -9.11 9.83 31.87
C ALA A 111 -8.56 8.46 32.33
N ALA A 112 -9.43 7.52 32.68
CA ALA A 112 -9.02 6.16 33.07
C ALA A 112 -8.52 5.36 31.87
N ASP A 113 -9.17 5.50 30.71
CA ASP A 113 -8.67 4.90 29.46
C ASP A 113 -7.30 5.42 29.09
N ILE A 114 -7.10 6.75 29.13
CA ILE A 114 -5.80 7.36 28.80
C ILE A 114 -4.73 6.86 29.76
N SER A 115 -5.00 6.80 31.06
CA SER A 115 -4.03 6.32 32.06
C SER A 115 -3.67 4.85 31.84
N ARG A 116 -4.63 4.00 31.55
CA ARG A 116 -4.42 2.60 31.23
C ARG A 116 -3.60 2.43 29.94
N LEU A 117 -3.95 3.17 28.90
CA LEU A 117 -3.26 3.11 27.61
C LEU A 117 -1.85 3.68 27.68
N ALA A 118 -1.58 4.69 28.52
CA ALA A 118 -0.24 5.21 28.74
C ALA A 118 0.72 4.13 29.28
N GLU A 119 0.21 3.19 30.06
CA GLU A 119 1.00 2.05 30.55
C GLU A 119 1.10 0.90 29.56
N GLN A 120 0.02 0.61 28.83
CA GLN A 120 -0.09 -0.61 28.02
C GLN A 120 0.38 -0.43 26.57
N THR A 121 0.07 0.73 25.95
CA THR A 121 0.40 0.98 24.54
C THR A 121 1.90 0.88 24.24
N PRO A 122 2.83 1.38 25.07
CA PRO A 122 4.25 1.20 24.83
C PRO A 122 4.72 -0.26 24.81
N LYS A 123 4.07 -1.14 25.56
CA LYS A 123 4.40 -2.56 25.63
C LYS A 123 3.91 -3.35 24.42
N GLN A 124 2.80 -2.93 23.81
CA GLN A 124 2.16 -3.56 22.67
C GLN A 124 2.01 -5.09 22.78
N GLU A 125 1.74 -5.58 23.98
CA GLU A 125 1.55 -6.99 24.24
C GLU A 125 0.16 -7.47 23.81
N ALA A 126 0.12 -8.54 23.04
CA ALA A 126 -1.13 -9.17 22.62
C ALA A 126 -1.99 -9.59 23.83
N GLY A 127 -3.31 -9.37 23.75
CA GLY A 127 -4.26 -9.77 24.79
C GLY A 127 -4.49 -8.76 25.92
N ARG A 128 -3.77 -7.64 25.94
CA ARG A 128 -3.97 -6.57 26.95
C ARG A 128 -4.91 -5.44 26.49
N PHE A 129 -5.37 -5.49 25.24
CA PHE A 129 -6.19 -4.44 24.65
C PHE A 129 -7.67 -4.81 24.64
N GLN A 130 -8.49 -3.80 24.85
CA GLN A 130 -9.96 -3.91 24.84
C GLN A 130 -10.51 -3.74 23.42
N ALA A 131 -11.80 -3.96 23.24
CA ALA A 131 -12.45 -3.82 21.94
C ALA A 131 -12.40 -2.39 21.38
N SER A 132 -12.27 -1.40 22.26
CA SER A 132 -12.16 0.01 21.91
C SER A 132 -10.81 0.42 21.32
N GLU A 133 -9.73 -0.37 21.51
CA GLU A 133 -8.45 -0.11 20.85
C GLU A 133 -8.43 -0.76 19.48
N LEU A 134 -8.62 0.04 18.45
CA LEU A 134 -8.79 -0.44 17.07
C LEU A 134 -7.46 -0.75 16.40
N VAL A 135 -6.51 0.16 16.50
CA VAL A 135 -5.18 0.04 15.88
C VAL A 135 -4.11 0.50 16.85
N LEU A 136 -3.03 -0.24 16.92
CA LEU A 136 -1.82 0.15 17.62
C LEU A 136 -0.71 0.47 16.63
N SER A 137 0.03 1.52 16.90
CA SER A 137 1.18 1.90 16.08
C SER A 137 2.32 2.40 16.95
N ARG A 138 3.48 2.48 16.35
CA ARG A 138 4.71 2.97 16.97
C ARG A 138 5.60 3.64 15.93
N ALA A 139 6.33 4.66 16.34
CA ALA A 139 7.20 5.41 15.44
C ALA A 139 8.47 5.88 16.10
N ASN A 140 9.49 6.10 15.27
CA ASN A 140 10.74 6.73 15.67
C ASN A 140 10.97 8.01 14.86
N LYS A 141 11.56 9.00 15.51
CA LYS A 141 12.04 10.23 14.87
C LYS A 141 13.07 9.90 13.80
N SER A 142 13.03 10.61 12.69
CA SER A 142 14.04 10.47 11.64
C SER A 142 15.39 10.97 12.12
N LEU A 143 16.39 10.10 12.16
CA LEU A 143 17.77 10.48 12.52
C LEU A 143 18.39 11.52 11.58
N ARG A 144 17.81 11.71 10.40
CA ARG A 144 18.40 12.56 9.36
C ARG A 144 17.90 13.99 9.38
N ILE A 145 16.59 14.17 9.60
CA ILE A 145 16.00 15.50 9.42
C ILE A 145 15.21 16.00 10.61
N PHE A 146 14.81 15.16 11.58
CA PHE A 146 13.93 15.59 12.66
C PHE A 146 14.52 16.76 13.45
N ASP A 147 15.73 16.59 13.98
CA ASP A 147 16.40 17.63 14.77
C ASP A 147 16.79 18.86 13.91
N CYS A 148 17.18 18.64 12.65
CA CYS A 148 17.46 19.75 11.72
C CYS A 148 16.23 20.62 11.46
N VAL A 149 15.04 20.01 11.36
CA VAL A 149 13.79 20.75 11.18
C VAL A 149 13.46 21.55 12.45
N VAL A 150 13.56 20.93 13.63
CA VAL A 150 13.34 21.62 14.90
C VAL A 150 14.32 22.79 15.07
N ASP A 151 15.60 22.60 14.74
CA ASP A 151 16.62 23.65 14.84
C ASP A 151 16.37 24.82 13.87
N SER A 152 15.91 24.52 12.66
CA SER A 152 15.56 25.55 11.68
C SER A 152 14.37 26.38 12.15
N LEU A 153 13.31 25.72 12.59
CA LEU A 153 12.12 26.39 13.11
C LEU A 153 12.44 27.22 14.36
N ALA A 154 13.24 26.72 15.29
CA ALA A 154 13.66 27.47 16.48
C ALA A 154 14.44 28.75 16.14
N LYS A 155 15.18 28.76 15.00
CA LYS A 155 15.86 29.94 14.48
C LYS A 155 14.96 30.89 13.71
N GLY A 156 13.67 30.60 13.59
CA GLY A 156 12.71 31.38 12.81
C GLY A 156 12.78 31.18 11.30
N THR A 157 13.36 30.07 10.83
CA THR A 157 13.53 29.76 9.40
C THR A 157 12.86 28.45 9.02
N GLN A 158 12.48 28.31 7.74
CA GLN A 158 12.04 27.03 7.22
C GLN A 158 13.21 26.05 7.04
N PRO A 159 12.97 24.73 7.14
CA PRO A 159 14.00 23.74 6.89
C PRO A 159 14.46 23.78 5.42
N ASP A 160 15.75 23.45 5.20
CA ASP A 160 16.35 23.42 3.87
C ASP A 160 15.66 22.40 2.95
N PRO A 161 15.13 22.83 1.78
CA PRO A 161 14.49 21.95 0.80
C PRO A 161 15.37 20.79 0.34
N TYR A 162 16.67 20.98 0.22
CA TYR A 162 17.61 19.94 -0.19
C TYR A 162 17.64 18.78 0.80
N ASN A 163 17.71 19.07 2.10
CA ASN A 163 17.68 18.05 3.15
C ASN A 163 16.34 17.31 3.19
N MET A 164 15.24 18.02 2.92
CA MET A 164 13.90 17.42 2.89
C MET A 164 13.64 16.56 1.65
N SER A 165 14.20 16.91 0.50
CA SER A 165 14.05 16.10 -0.72
C SER A 165 14.66 14.70 -0.55
N ALA A 166 15.74 14.58 0.21
CA ALA A 166 16.40 13.31 0.50
C ALA A 166 15.58 12.41 1.44
N VAL A 167 14.77 13.01 2.35
CA VAL A 167 13.95 12.27 3.32
C VAL A 167 12.63 13.00 3.51
N GLY A 168 11.57 12.55 2.88
CA GLY A 168 10.26 13.20 2.90
C GLY A 168 9.42 12.93 4.16
N TYR A 169 10.03 12.66 5.32
CA TYR A 169 9.30 12.35 6.57
C TYR A 169 10.10 12.69 7.83
N LEU A 170 9.41 13.17 8.84
CA LEU A 170 9.97 13.46 10.17
C LEU A 170 9.94 12.26 11.11
N MET A 171 8.90 11.45 11.04
CA MET A 171 8.77 10.19 11.80
C MET A 171 8.56 9.02 10.87
N ARG A 172 9.03 7.86 11.33
CA ARG A 172 8.89 6.59 10.65
C ARG A 172 8.12 5.62 11.50
N THR A 173 6.95 5.19 11.02
CA THR A 173 6.23 4.07 11.60
C THR A 173 6.88 2.75 11.19
N THR A 174 6.92 1.80 12.08
CA THR A 174 7.46 0.47 11.78
C THR A 174 6.39 -0.56 11.56
N ALA A 175 5.27 -0.40 12.22
CA ALA A 175 4.14 -1.29 12.08
C ALA A 175 2.85 -0.56 12.49
N VAL A 176 1.76 -0.97 11.88
CA VAL A 176 0.40 -0.63 12.29
C VAL A 176 -0.30 -1.96 12.55
N TYR A 177 -0.78 -2.14 13.76
CA TYR A 177 -1.39 -3.39 14.20
C TYR A 177 -2.84 -3.14 14.63
N ALA A 178 -3.71 -4.10 14.35
CA ALA A 178 -4.98 -4.21 15.04
C ALA A 178 -4.83 -5.28 16.13
N ASN A 179 -5.00 -4.90 17.40
CA ASN A 179 -4.95 -5.79 18.56
C ASN A 179 -3.74 -6.74 18.63
N GLY A 180 -2.55 -6.22 18.35
CA GLY A 180 -1.31 -6.99 18.39
C GLY A 180 -1.10 -7.93 17.20
N LYS A 181 -2.01 -7.92 16.23
CA LYS A 181 -1.86 -8.64 14.96
C LYS A 181 -1.73 -7.65 13.82
N PHE A 182 -0.90 -7.99 12.86
CA PHE A 182 -0.67 -7.17 11.69
C PHE A 182 -1.82 -7.30 10.69
N GLY A 183 -2.40 -6.15 10.29
CA GLY A 183 -3.39 -6.08 9.22
C GLY A 183 -4.81 -6.47 9.62
N MET A 184 -5.61 -6.94 8.67
CA MET A 184 -7.06 -7.16 8.79
C MET A 184 -7.49 -8.30 9.73
N ALA A 185 -6.61 -8.83 10.59
CA ALA A 185 -6.91 -9.99 11.43
C ALA A 185 -8.16 -9.83 12.33
N ASP A 186 -8.48 -8.60 12.70
CA ASP A 186 -9.64 -8.29 13.55
C ASP A 186 -10.67 -7.36 12.88
N ARG A 187 -10.75 -7.40 11.55
CA ARG A 187 -11.71 -6.59 10.80
C ARG A 187 -13.16 -6.77 11.26
N THR A 188 -13.51 -7.93 11.80
CA THR A 188 -14.83 -8.19 12.38
C THR A 188 -15.23 -7.17 13.44
N ARG A 189 -14.27 -6.47 14.05
CA ARG A 189 -14.53 -5.39 15.00
C ARG A 189 -15.04 -4.10 14.36
N TYR A 190 -14.81 -3.90 13.06
CA TYR A 190 -15.21 -2.69 12.36
C TYR A 190 -16.41 -2.90 11.44
N THR A 191 -16.95 -4.12 11.37
CA THR A 191 -18.05 -4.43 10.44
C THR A 191 -19.27 -3.58 10.68
N ASP A 192 -19.51 -3.22 11.92
CA ASP A 192 -20.64 -2.38 12.31
C ASP A 192 -20.33 -0.87 12.23
N GLN A 193 -19.11 -0.50 11.90
CA GLN A 193 -18.65 0.89 11.82
C GLN A 193 -18.48 1.28 10.35
N SER A 194 -19.48 1.91 9.76
CA SER A 194 -19.50 2.25 8.34
C SER A 194 -18.22 2.98 7.88
N ALA A 195 -17.70 3.89 8.70
CA ALA A 195 -16.51 4.69 8.38
C ALA A 195 -15.22 3.88 8.25
N LEU A 196 -15.05 2.80 8.99
CA LEU A 196 -13.83 1.97 9.01
C LEU A 196 -14.02 0.58 8.40
N ALA A 197 -15.22 0.25 7.92
CA ALA A 197 -15.56 -1.07 7.38
C ALA A 197 -14.74 -1.48 6.14
N SER A 198 -14.31 -0.51 5.34
CA SER A 198 -13.47 -0.79 4.18
C SER A 198 -12.06 -1.26 4.58
N PRO A 199 -11.40 -2.12 3.77
CA PRO A 199 -10.08 -2.63 4.08
C PRO A 199 -9.08 -1.52 4.39
N PHE A 200 -8.30 -1.69 5.45
CA PHE A 200 -7.20 -0.82 5.90
C PHE A 200 -7.58 0.63 6.24
N GLN A 201 -8.86 0.97 6.37
CA GLN A 201 -9.25 2.36 6.66
C GLN A 201 -8.78 2.81 8.05
N ALA A 202 -8.88 1.96 9.05
CA ALA A 202 -8.41 2.28 10.41
C ALA A 202 -6.89 2.49 10.45
N GLU A 203 -6.14 1.63 9.77
CA GLU A 203 -4.69 1.73 9.68
C GLU A 203 -4.28 2.98 8.90
N MET A 204 -4.94 3.27 7.78
CA MET A 204 -4.66 4.48 6.99
C MET A 204 -4.99 5.75 7.77
N LEU A 205 -6.11 5.78 8.50
CA LEU A 205 -6.47 6.89 9.37
C LEU A 205 -5.41 7.09 10.47
N THR A 206 -4.97 6.02 11.10
CA THR A 206 -3.91 6.07 12.12
C THR A 206 -2.65 6.72 11.57
N VAL A 207 -2.17 6.31 10.39
CA VAL A 207 -0.96 6.87 9.78
C VAL A 207 -1.15 8.34 9.39
N TYR A 208 -2.33 8.71 8.90
CA TYR A 208 -2.65 10.10 8.57
C TYR A 208 -2.62 11.01 9.80
N LEU A 209 -3.21 10.57 10.91
CA LEU A 209 -3.23 11.32 12.17
C LEU A 209 -1.84 11.42 12.81
N ILE A 210 -1.02 10.37 12.72
CA ILE A 210 0.40 10.40 13.16
C ILE A 210 1.18 11.48 12.40
N ARG A 211 0.88 11.72 11.12
CA ARG A 211 1.48 12.82 10.36
C ARG A 211 1.16 14.18 10.99
N GLY A 212 -0.11 14.43 11.36
CA GLY A 212 -0.52 15.64 12.05
C GLY A 212 0.20 15.83 13.39
N PHE A 213 0.22 14.78 14.22
CA PHE A 213 0.98 14.79 15.48
C PHE A 213 2.45 15.11 15.27
N THR A 214 3.06 14.60 14.21
CA THR A 214 4.49 14.81 13.94
C THR A 214 4.80 16.27 13.59
N HIS A 215 3.91 16.94 12.84
CA HIS A 215 4.03 18.37 12.56
C HIS A 215 3.91 19.19 13.84
N ASP A 216 2.89 18.91 14.64
CA ASP A 216 2.67 19.62 15.91
C ASP A 216 3.85 19.42 16.88
N LEU A 217 4.45 18.23 16.90
CA LEU A 217 5.58 17.92 17.79
C LEU A 217 6.83 18.74 17.43
N VAL A 218 7.18 18.89 16.15
CA VAL A 218 8.37 19.68 15.78
C VAL A 218 8.15 21.16 16.02
N GLU A 219 6.95 21.69 15.80
CA GLU A 219 6.59 23.07 16.10
C GLU A 219 6.62 23.35 17.60
N HIS A 220 6.10 22.43 18.42
CA HIS A 220 6.17 22.52 19.88
C HIS A 220 7.61 22.55 20.38
N LEU A 221 8.45 21.63 19.92
CA LEU A 221 9.86 21.56 20.33
C LEU A 221 10.63 22.82 19.90
N ALA A 222 10.35 23.37 18.73
CA ALA A 222 10.96 24.61 18.27
C ALA A 222 10.55 25.80 19.16
N ALA A 223 9.26 25.90 19.50
CA ALA A 223 8.74 26.93 20.39
C ALA A 223 9.29 26.82 21.83
N CYS A 224 9.51 25.61 22.33
CA CYS A 224 10.17 25.42 23.65
C CYS A 224 11.65 25.83 23.63
N ARG A 225 12.36 25.66 22.49
CA ARG A 225 13.77 26.06 22.37
C ARG A 225 13.96 27.58 22.26
N ASP A 226 13.11 28.26 21.52
CA ASP A 226 13.16 29.72 21.36
C ASP A 226 11.74 30.27 21.16
N PRO A 227 11.00 30.57 22.26
CA PRO A 227 9.61 31.02 22.19
C PRO A 227 9.39 32.32 21.41
N ASP A 228 10.40 33.17 21.39
CA ASP A 228 10.30 34.51 20.77
C ASP A 228 10.54 34.49 19.24
N ARG A 229 11.24 33.46 18.74
CA ARG A 229 11.71 33.42 17.36
C ARG A 229 11.17 32.24 16.55
N ALA A 230 10.68 31.20 17.23
CA ALA A 230 10.28 29.98 16.56
C ALA A 230 9.23 30.22 15.47
N ALA A 231 9.50 29.71 14.28
CA ALA A 231 8.56 29.67 13.17
C ALA A 231 7.72 28.39 13.22
N ILE A 232 6.55 28.44 12.59
CA ILE A 232 5.76 27.24 12.25
C ILE A 232 6.15 26.76 10.85
N LEU A 233 5.92 25.49 10.57
CA LEU A 233 6.13 24.91 9.24
C LEU A 233 5.19 25.56 8.22
N ASP A 234 5.73 26.02 7.11
CA ASP A 234 4.94 26.49 5.97
C ASP A 234 4.07 25.36 5.39
N ARG A 235 2.87 25.70 4.88
CA ARG A 235 1.95 24.72 4.32
C ARG A 235 2.56 23.82 3.23
N PRO A 236 3.32 24.32 2.24
CA PRO A 236 3.98 23.46 1.26
C PRO A 236 4.95 22.47 1.91
N VAL A 237 5.67 22.91 2.96
CA VAL A 237 6.59 22.05 3.72
C VAL A 237 5.82 20.98 4.49
N LYS A 238 4.73 21.33 5.18
CA LYS A 238 3.85 20.36 5.86
C LYS A 238 3.29 19.34 4.88
N ARG A 239 2.85 19.77 3.70
CA ARG A 239 2.36 18.84 2.65
C ARG A 239 3.46 17.92 2.12
N HIS A 240 4.68 18.44 1.98
CA HIS A 240 5.83 17.62 1.57
C HIS A 240 6.19 16.53 2.59
N LEU A 241 6.02 16.81 3.86
CA LEU A 241 6.37 15.88 4.94
C LEU A 241 5.25 14.86 5.18
N GLY A 242 5.48 13.64 4.73
CA GLY A 242 4.63 12.49 5.00
C GLY A 242 5.09 11.68 6.21
N ILE A 243 4.66 10.42 6.27
CA ILE A 243 5.12 9.44 7.25
C ILE A 243 5.96 8.38 6.55
N GLY A 244 7.20 8.22 7.03
CA GLY A 244 8.12 7.22 6.56
C GLY A 244 7.75 5.81 7.05
N ASN A 245 8.12 4.84 6.25
CA ASN A 245 8.15 3.45 6.65
C ASN A 245 9.38 2.81 5.99
N ALA A 246 10.26 2.25 6.81
CA ALA A 246 11.27 1.34 6.30
C ALA A 246 10.63 -0.04 6.35
N THR A 247 10.14 -0.51 5.23
CA THR A 247 9.40 -1.74 5.21
C THR A 247 10.24 -2.86 4.62
N GLY A 248 10.29 -3.95 5.36
CA GLY A 248 10.52 -5.25 4.78
C GLY A 248 9.25 -5.76 4.09
N LEU A 249 9.26 -6.99 3.71
CA LEU A 249 8.28 -7.62 2.84
C LEU A 249 7.02 -8.12 3.56
N GLY A 250 6.88 -7.84 4.84
CA GLY A 250 5.89 -8.44 5.74
C GLY A 250 4.42 -8.35 5.32
N MET A 251 4.06 -7.45 4.39
CA MET A 251 2.69 -7.38 3.88
C MET A 251 2.40 -8.31 2.71
N ALA A 252 3.41 -8.80 2.01
CA ALA A 252 3.18 -9.60 0.83
C ALA A 252 2.54 -10.97 1.18
N PRO A 253 3.04 -11.72 2.17
CA PRO A 253 2.35 -12.92 2.63
C PRO A 253 0.95 -12.67 3.19
N PHE A 254 0.72 -11.51 3.79
CA PHE A 254 -0.61 -11.11 4.23
C PHE A 254 -1.58 -11.00 3.04
N LEU A 255 -1.19 -10.34 1.96
CA LEU A 255 -2.00 -10.25 0.75
C LEU A 255 -2.29 -11.64 0.17
N ILE A 256 -1.30 -12.54 0.17
CA ILE A 256 -1.49 -13.93 -0.26
C ILE A 256 -2.53 -14.66 0.61
N SER A 257 -2.62 -14.31 1.90
CA SER A 257 -3.60 -14.89 2.83
C SER A 257 -5.02 -14.34 2.62
N HIS A 258 -5.18 -13.26 1.85
CA HIS A 258 -6.46 -12.61 1.57
C HIS A 258 -6.77 -12.56 0.07
N PRO A 259 -7.02 -13.70 -0.57
CA PRO A 259 -7.17 -13.81 -2.02
C PRO A 259 -8.35 -13.01 -2.57
N GLN A 260 -9.46 -12.90 -1.83
CA GLN A 260 -10.62 -12.11 -2.25
C GLN A 260 -10.29 -10.60 -2.29
N LEU A 261 -9.54 -10.08 -1.32
CA LEU A 261 -9.10 -8.69 -1.33
C LEU A 261 -8.21 -8.39 -2.54
N ILE A 262 -7.30 -9.29 -2.87
CA ILE A 262 -6.44 -9.18 -4.06
C ILE A 262 -7.32 -9.16 -5.30
N HIS A 263 -8.25 -10.12 -5.43
CA HIS A 263 -9.17 -10.16 -6.55
C HIS A 263 -9.94 -8.86 -6.72
N ASN A 264 -10.60 -8.40 -5.67
CA ASN A 264 -11.44 -7.19 -5.74
C ASN A 264 -10.64 -5.98 -6.18
N TRP A 265 -9.41 -5.81 -5.66
CA TRP A 265 -8.55 -4.69 -6.02
C TRP A 265 -8.10 -4.75 -7.48
N PHE A 266 -7.59 -5.90 -7.95
CA PHE A 266 -7.16 -6.06 -9.34
C PHE A 266 -8.33 -6.03 -10.30
N HIS A 267 -9.45 -6.65 -9.96
CA HIS A 267 -10.66 -6.61 -10.80
C HIS A 267 -11.18 -5.17 -10.96
N ALA A 268 -11.20 -4.38 -9.89
CA ALA A 268 -11.56 -2.96 -9.97
C ALA A 268 -10.58 -2.18 -10.86
N ARG A 269 -9.28 -2.42 -10.70
CA ARG A 269 -8.24 -1.80 -11.53
C ARG A 269 -8.40 -2.14 -13.01
N GLU A 270 -8.56 -3.41 -13.34
CA GLU A 270 -8.73 -3.86 -14.72
C GLU A 270 -10.05 -3.36 -15.34
N THR A 271 -11.12 -3.34 -14.54
CA THR A 271 -12.41 -2.78 -14.94
C THR A 271 -12.28 -1.28 -15.24
N GLY A 272 -11.60 -0.52 -14.40
CA GLY A 272 -11.29 0.88 -14.62
C GLY A 272 -10.52 1.11 -15.92
N LEU A 273 -9.45 0.33 -16.12
CA LEU A 273 -8.64 0.38 -17.32
C LEU A 273 -9.46 0.09 -18.59
N ALA A 274 -10.29 -0.96 -18.57
CA ALA A 274 -11.12 -1.31 -19.71
C ALA A 274 -12.16 -0.22 -20.02
N LYS A 275 -12.79 0.37 -18.99
CA LYS A 275 -13.73 1.49 -19.18
C LYS A 275 -13.03 2.70 -19.79
N ILE A 276 -11.84 3.07 -19.33
CA ILE A 276 -11.10 4.21 -19.88
C ILE A 276 -10.64 3.93 -21.30
N ARG A 277 -10.12 2.75 -21.58
CA ARG A 277 -9.73 2.34 -22.93
C ARG A 277 -10.90 2.33 -23.93
N SER A 278 -12.13 2.16 -23.47
CA SER A 278 -13.33 2.18 -24.33
C SER A 278 -13.87 3.59 -24.61
N ILE A 279 -13.22 4.65 -24.15
CA ILE A 279 -13.64 6.03 -24.41
C ILE A 279 -13.34 6.40 -25.87
N GLU A 280 -14.39 6.76 -26.60
CA GLU A 280 -14.31 7.11 -28.03
C GLU A 280 -13.82 8.56 -28.25
N VAL A 281 -14.16 9.46 -27.33
CA VAL A 281 -13.81 10.88 -27.47
C VAL A 281 -13.05 11.37 -26.23
N VAL A 282 -11.80 11.76 -26.44
CA VAL A 282 -10.97 12.37 -25.40
C VAL A 282 -11.01 13.87 -25.55
N THR A 283 -11.63 14.56 -24.58
CA THR A 283 -11.74 16.03 -24.62
C THR A 283 -10.36 16.70 -24.48
N PRO A 284 -10.18 17.93 -25.02
CA PRO A 284 -8.94 18.70 -24.89
C PRO A 284 -8.45 18.83 -23.43
N ASP A 285 -9.37 19.02 -22.48
CA ASP A 285 -9.04 19.13 -21.05
C ASP A 285 -8.46 17.82 -20.49
N ARG A 286 -9.03 16.66 -20.90
CA ARG A 286 -8.51 15.35 -20.50
C ARG A 286 -7.14 15.08 -21.11
N GLN A 287 -6.92 15.50 -22.36
CA GLN A 287 -5.61 15.42 -23.00
C GLN A 287 -4.59 16.32 -22.28
N ALA A 288 -4.98 17.56 -21.94
CA ALA A 288 -4.13 18.48 -21.20
C ALA A 288 -3.77 17.94 -19.80
N LYS A 289 -4.78 17.46 -19.05
CA LYS A 289 -4.56 16.83 -17.72
C LYS A 289 -3.57 15.65 -17.83
N PHE A 290 -3.76 14.77 -18.81
CA PHE A 290 -2.85 13.65 -19.04
C PHE A 290 -1.41 14.11 -19.32
N ARG A 291 -1.21 15.10 -20.20
CA ARG A 291 0.13 15.63 -20.50
C ARG A 291 0.79 16.29 -19.28
N THR A 292 0.04 17.02 -18.47
CA THR A 292 0.54 17.58 -17.21
C THR A 292 1.01 16.49 -16.26
N LEU A 293 0.24 15.41 -16.13
CA LEU A 293 0.61 14.27 -15.29
C LEU A 293 1.81 13.51 -15.82
N LEU A 294 1.91 13.40 -17.15
CA LEU A 294 3.06 12.77 -17.79
C LEU A 294 4.35 13.54 -17.54
N ALA A 295 4.33 14.88 -17.69
CA ALA A 295 5.47 15.73 -17.37
C ALA A 295 5.88 15.61 -15.88
N ARG A 296 4.90 15.52 -14.98
CA ARG A 296 5.15 15.27 -13.56
C ARG A 296 5.76 13.88 -13.33
N ALA A 297 5.33 12.86 -14.08
CA ALA A 297 5.89 11.51 -13.98
C ALA A 297 7.36 11.48 -14.39
N GLU A 298 7.75 12.18 -15.46
CA GLU A 298 9.15 12.30 -15.88
C GLU A 298 10.02 12.86 -14.75
N LEU A 299 9.59 13.97 -14.13
CA LEU A 299 10.29 14.58 -13.00
C LEU A 299 10.33 13.65 -11.78
N HIS A 300 9.20 13.05 -11.44
CA HIS A 300 9.11 12.14 -10.29
C HIS A 300 10.04 10.93 -10.40
N ILE A 301 10.13 10.33 -11.59
CA ILE A 301 11.03 9.20 -11.84
C ILE A 301 12.49 9.64 -11.87
N ALA A 302 12.79 10.83 -12.42
CA ALA A 302 14.14 11.37 -12.44
C ALA A 302 14.71 11.65 -11.04
N GLU A 303 13.84 11.96 -10.05
CA GLU A 303 14.24 12.18 -8.66
C GLU A 303 14.45 10.89 -7.86
N TRP A 304 14.17 9.73 -8.42
CA TRP A 304 14.33 8.49 -7.67
C TRP A 304 15.78 8.22 -7.29
N SER A 305 16.03 8.15 -5.98
CA SER A 305 17.31 7.72 -5.43
C SER A 305 17.32 6.20 -5.35
N VAL A 306 18.03 5.56 -6.26
CA VAL A 306 18.04 4.10 -6.40
C VAL A 306 19.39 3.56 -5.96
N GLY A 307 19.40 2.71 -4.94
CA GLY A 307 20.60 2.06 -4.42
C GLY A 307 20.90 0.67 -5.01
N ASN A 308 20.34 0.36 -6.19
CA ASN A 308 20.44 -0.96 -6.79
C ASN A 308 20.55 -0.84 -8.31
N ASP A 309 21.58 -1.44 -8.92
CA ASP A 309 21.89 -1.31 -10.35
C ASP A 309 20.75 -1.74 -11.26
N ARG A 310 20.03 -2.80 -10.88
CA ARG A 310 18.89 -3.29 -11.65
C ARG A 310 17.74 -2.28 -11.64
N GLN A 311 17.45 -1.68 -10.49
CA GLN A 311 16.41 -0.64 -10.41
C GLN A 311 16.85 0.62 -11.16
N THR A 312 18.13 0.97 -11.11
CA THR A 312 18.69 2.07 -11.91
C THR A 312 18.46 1.84 -13.40
N ALA A 313 18.78 0.65 -13.91
CA ALA A 313 18.56 0.30 -15.32
C ALA A 313 17.08 0.40 -15.71
N ARG A 314 16.17 -0.11 -14.86
CA ARG A 314 14.72 0.01 -15.09
C ARG A 314 14.24 1.47 -15.09
N THR A 315 14.78 2.30 -14.21
CA THR A 315 14.45 3.72 -14.14
C THR A 315 14.88 4.46 -15.40
N LEU A 316 16.07 4.17 -15.92
CA LEU A 316 16.56 4.76 -17.19
C LEU A 316 15.67 4.36 -18.37
N THR A 317 15.36 3.06 -18.51
CA THR A 317 14.42 2.59 -19.53
C THR A 317 13.05 3.28 -19.41
N LEU A 318 12.53 3.41 -18.20
CA LEU A 318 11.24 4.07 -17.96
C LEU A 318 11.25 5.54 -18.36
N LEU A 319 12.34 6.27 -18.10
CA LEU A 319 12.47 7.66 -18.55
C LEU A 319 12.47 7.79 -20.07
N GLU A 320 13.15 6.89 -20.80
CA GLU A 320 13.11 6.85 -22.26
C GLU A 320 11.70 6.57 -22.77
N GLU A 321 10.97 5.64 -22.14
CA GLU A 321 9.59 5.31 -22.47
C GLU A 321 8.63 6.48 -22.23
N LEU A 322 8.81 7.24 -21.13
CA LEU A 322 8.03 8.44 -20.84
C LEU A 322 8.26 9.54 -21.89
N GLN A 323 9.51 9.73 -22.36
CA GLN A 323 9.81 10.66 -23.44
C GLN A 323 9.16 10.26 -24.76
N LEU A 324 9.09 8.94 -25.06
CA LEU A 324 8.34 8.45 -26.21
C LEU A 324 6.84 8.72 -26.05
N LEU A 325 6.30 8.49 -24.88
CA LEU A 325 4.88 8.76 -24.56
C LEU A 325 4.54 10.23 -24.73
N THR A 326 5.43 11.14 -24.29
CA THR A 326 5.32 12.58 -24.50
C THR A 326 5.26 12.93 -25.99
N LYS A 327 6.10 12.32 -26.83
CA LYS A 327 6.06 12.51 -28.28
C LYS A 327 4.75 11.98 -28.89
N TRP A 328 4.26 10.83 -28.45
CA TRP A 328 3.03 10.22 -28.97
C TRP A 328 1.76 10.97 -28.59
N THR A 329 1.79 11.76 -27.52
CA THR A 329 0.63 12.49 -26.98
C THR A 329 0.77 14.00 -27.08
N ALA A 330 1.72 14.48 -27.90
CA ALA A 330 1.90 15.91 -28.19
C ALA A 330 0.63 16.55 -28.74
N ASN A 331 0.54 17.87 -28.68
CA ASN A 331 -0.59 18.62 -29.25
C ASN A 331 -0.73 18.30 -30.76
N GLY A 332 -1.95 17.99 -31.18
CA GLY A 332 -2.23 17.62 -32.58
C GLY A 332 -1.79 16.22 -32.98
N SER A 333 -1.45 15.36 -32.02
CA SER A 333 -1.07 13.98 -32.30
C SER A 333 -2.22 13.17 -32.92
N GLU A 334 -1.87 12.37 -33.92
CA GLU A 334 -2.83 11.47 -34.60
C GLU A 334 -3.48 10.45 -33.67
N ILE A 335 -2.84 10.10 -32.54
CA ILE A 335 -3.38 9.14 -31.59
C ILE A 335 -4.76 9.55 -31.06
N PHE A 336 -5.02 10.86 -30.94
CA PHE A 336 -6.31 11.38 -30.47
C PHE A 336 -7.40 11.43 -31.55
N HIS A 337 -7.07 11.09 -32.80
CA HIS A 337 -8.01 10.93 -33.90
C HIS A 337 -8.43 9.46 -34.12
N GLU A 338 -7.80 8.52 -33.40
CA GLU A 338 -8.19 7.12 -33.40
C GLU A 338 -9.60 6.92 -32.83
N PRO A 339 -10.36 5.91 -33.26
CA PRO A 339 -11.73 5.64 -32.80
C PRO A 339 -11.82 5.46 -31.27
N VAL A 340 -10.79 4.92 -30.66
CA VAL A 340 -10.65 4.71 -29.21
C VAL A 340 -9.22 5.10 -28.79
N PRO A 341 -8.96 6.40 -28.60
CA PRO A 341 -7.60 6.94 -28.50
C PRO A 341 -6.76 6.31 -27.36
N TRP A 342 -7.36 6.11 -26.19
CA TRP A 342 -6.67 5.51 -25.07
C TRP A 342 -6.34 4.03 -25.30
N ASP A 343 -7.18 3.30 -26.02
CA ASP A 343 -6.88 1.91 -26.38
C ASP A 343 -5.76 1.84 -27.43
N ALA A 344 -5.79 2.73 -28.41
CA ALA A 344 -4.71 2.83 -29.40
C ALA A 344 -3.37 3.15 -28.73
N LEU A 345 -3.35 4.12 -27.80
CA LEU A 345 -2.17 4.45 -27.01
C LEU A 345 -1.70 3.27 -26.16
N TYR A 346 -2.63 2.62 -25.46
CA TYR A 346 -2.33 1.46 -24.63
C TYR A 346 -1.73 0.31 -25.45
N ARG A 347 -2.32 -0.06 -26.58
CA ARG A 347 -1.81 -1.12 -27.46
C ARG A 347 -0.42 -0.80 -28.01
N ARG A 348 -0.20 0.46 -28.38
CA ARG A 348 1.12 0.92 -28.82
C ARG A 348 2.16 0.78 -27.71
N ALA A 349 1.83 1.18 -26.50
CA ALA A 349 2.70 1.01 -25.32
C ALA A 349 2.90 -0.47 -24.97
N ALA A 350 1.87 -1.31 -25.04
CA ALA A 350 1.98 -2.73 -24.76
C ALA A 350 2.95 -3.46 -25.69
N SER A 351 3.14 -2.97 -26.93
CA SER A 351 4.09 -3.54 -27.89
C SER A 351 5.51 -2.98 -27.80
N ALA A 352 5.71 -1.80 -27.20
CA ALA A 352 6.96 -1.07 -27.25
C ALA A 352 7.63 -0.86 -25.89
N PHE A 353 6.85 -0.89 -24.79
CA PHE A 353 7.32 -0.53 -23.47
C PHE A 353 7.58 -1.75 -22.59
N SER A 354 8.47 -1.57 -21.64
CA SER A 354 8.65 -2.48 -20.52
C SER A 354 7.34 -2.64 -19.71
N ILE A 355 7.26 -3.68 -18.90
CA ILE A 355 6.10 -3.86 -18.01
C ILE A 355 5.93 -2.65 -17.08
N GLU A 356 7.02 -2.02 -16.64
CA GLU A 356 6.98 -0.82 -15.81
C GLU A 356 6.36 0.38 -16.52
N GLY A 357 6.76 0.62 -17.77
CA GLY A 357 6.16 1.70 -18.57
C GLY A 357 4.68 1.47 -18.88
N GLN A 358 4.30 0.22 -19.13
CA GLN A 358 2.89 -0.14 -19.30
C GLN A 358 2.07 0.13 -18.04
N GLU A 359 2.56 -0.26 -16.86
CA GLU A 359 1.84 -0.07 -15.60
C GLU A 359 1.85 1.39 -15.13
N LEU A 360 2.88 2.16 -15.46
CA LEU A 360 2.88 3.61 -15.26
C LEU A 360 1.81 4.29 -16.12
N LEU A 361 1.72 3.92 -17.40
CA LEU A 361 0.68 4.41 -18.29
C LEU A 361 -0.73 4.13 -17.73
N VAL A 362 -0.98 2.92 -17.20
CA VAL A 362 -2.26 2.59 -16.55
C VAL A 362 -2.57 3.57 -15.43
N SER A 363 -1.59 3.90 -14.58
CA SER A 363 -1.79 4.85 -13.49
C SER A 363 -2.08 6.27 -13.99
N LEU A 364 -1.38 6.71 -15.03
CA LEU A 364 -1.61 8.03 -15.64
C LEU A 364 -2.99 8.14 -16.31
N LEU A 365 -3.49 7.05 -16.93
CA LEU A 365 -4.80 7.02 -17.56
C LEU A 365 -5.96 7.15 -16.55
N PHE A 366 -5.76 6.76 -15.30
CA PHE A 366 -6.81 6.82 -14.28
C PHE A 366 -7.09 8.23 -13.79
N GLU A 367 -6.08 9.06 -13.70
CA GLU A 367 -6.18 10.39 -13.07
C GLU A 367 -7.10 11.37 -13.82
N PRO A 368 -7.17 11.41 -15.17
CA PRO A 368 -8.15 12.23 -15.86
C PRO A 368 -9.61 11.82 -15.67
N TYR A 369 -9.88 10.63 -15.11
CA TYR A 369 -11.23 10.07 -15.01
C TYR A 369 -11.64 9.67 -13.58
N PRO A 370 -11.62 10.62 -12.62
CA PRO A 370 -11.90 10.32 -11.23
C PRO A 370 -13.23 9.60 -11.02
N GLY A 371 -14.33 10.05 -11.64
CA GLY A 371 -15.66 9.47 -11.45
C GLY A 371 -15.75 7.98 -11.83
N ILE A 372 -14.98 7.52 -12.85
CA ILE A 372 -14.95 6.10 -13.20
C ILE A 372 -14.26 5.25 -12.13
N ILE A 373 -13.19 5.81 -11.54
CA ILE A 373 -12.31 5.06 -10.64
C ILE A 373 -12.84 5.06 -9.22
N ASP A 374 -13.41 6.16 -8.77
CA ASP A 374 -13.91 6.31 -7.41
C ASP A 374 -15.10 5.37 -7.15
N ASP A 375 -16.03 5.25 -8.10
CA ASP A 375 -17.13 4.29 -8.03
C ASP A 375 -16.63 2.84 -7.87
N LEU A 376 -15.58 2.48 -8.60
CA LEU A 376 -14.96 1.15 -8.49
C LEU A 376 -14.25 0.96 -7.16
N GLY A 377 -13.66 2.03 -6.63
CA GLY A 377 -13.01 2.02 -5.33
C GLY A 377 -13.98 1.70 -4.18
N GLU A 378 -15.24 2.12 -4.27
CA GLU A 378 -16.26 1.84 -3.26
C GLU A 378 -16.66 0.37 -3.23
N ALA A 379 -16.58 -0.32 -4.35
CA ALA A 379 -16.85 -1.76 -4.46
C ALA A 379 -15.76 -2.66 -3.85
N LEU A 380 -14.66 -2.09 -3.34
CA LEU A 380 -13.56 -2.84 -2.71
C LEU A 380 -13.89 -3.33 -1.29
N GLN A 381 -15.11 -3.73 -1.05
CA GLN A 381 -15.47 -4.40 0.21
C GLN A 381 -15.01 -5.85 0.14
N VAL A 382 -14.62 -6.39 1.29
CA VAL A 382 -14.38 -7.82 1.45
C VAL A 382 -15.56 -8.34 2.27
N ASP A 383 -16.43 -9.08 1.64
CA ASP A 383 -17.50 -9.78 2.33
C ASP A 383 -16.93 -10.87 3.24
N CYS A 384 -17.79 -11.45 4.08
CA CYS A 384 -17.42 -12.56 4.95
C CYS A 384 -16.69 -13.64 4.15
N GLU A 385 -15.77 -14.34 4.83
CA GLU A 385 -15.05 -15.46 4.23
C GLU A 385 -16.01 -16.43 3.52
N GLU A 386 -15.75 -16.68 2.24
CA GLU A 386 -16.50 -17.66 1.46
C GLU A 386 -16.46 -19.01 2.15
N PRO A 387 -17.59 -19.67 2.37
CA PRO A 387 -17.61 -20.98 2.98
C PRO A 387 -16.93 -21.99 2.05
N PHE A 388 -16.13 -22.87 2.65
CA PHE A 388 -15.62 -24.04 1.96
C PHE A 388 -16.78 -25.00 1.65
N ASP A 389 -16.90 -25.44 0.40
CA ASP A 389 -17.83 -26.50 0.02
C ASP A 389 -17.18 -27.88 0.19
N PRO A 390 -17.51 -28.61 1.24
CA PRO A 390 -16.93 -29.91 1.51
C PRO A 390 -17.57 -31.05 0.70
N SER A 391 -18.66 -30.78 -0.02
CA SER A 391 -19.42 -31.77 -0.76
C SER A 391 -18.82 -32.07 -2.15
N LEU A 392 -17.97 -31.19 -2.67
CA LEU A 392 -17.29 -31.43 -3.94
C LEU A 392 -16.56 -32.79 -3.93
N THR A 393 -16.65 -33.48 -5.05
CA THR A 393 -15.92 -34.74 -5.27
C THR A 393 -14.44 -34.45 -5.58
N VAL A 394 -13.62 -35.49 -5.41
CA VAL A 394 -12.19 -35.43 -5.79
C VAL A 394 -12.03 -35.14 -7.29
N THR A 395 -12.91 -35.69 -8.14
CA THR A 395 -12.89 -35.39 -9.59
C THR A 395 -13.16 -33.92 -9.88
N GLU A 396 -14.17 -33.34 -9.26
CA GLU A 396 -14.49 -31.92 -9.42
C GLU A 396 -13.37 -31.02 -8.92
N MET A 397 -12.80 -31.34 -7.75
CA MET A 397 -11.67 -30.59 -7.20
C MET A 397 -10.43 -30.66 -8.11
N ARG A 398 -10.15 -31.82 -8.71
CA ARG A 398 -9.05 -31.96 -9.68
C ARG A 398 -9.28 -31.12 -10.92
N ALA A 399 -10.51 -31.04 -11.42
CA ALA A 399 -10.86 -30.16 -12.53
C ALA A 399 -10.58 -28.68 -12.15
N LEU A 400 -11.02 -28.24 -10.98
CA LEU A 400 -10.71 -26.87 -10.51
C LEU A 400 -9.21 -26.59 -10.45
N VAL A 401 -8.39 -27.54 -9.96
CA VAL A 401 -6.93 -27.38 -9.96
C VAL A 401 -6.38 -27.27 -11.38
N GLN A 402 -6.84 -28.11 -12.29
CA GLN A 402 -6.37 -28.09 -13.69
C GLN A 402 -6.76 -26.79 -14.42
N ASP A 403 -7.99 -26.32 -14.21
CA ASP A 403 -8.52 -25.14 -14.90
C ASP A 403 -7.90 -23.82 -14.38
N HIS A 404 -7.71 -23.70 -13.06
CA HIS A 404 -7.32 -22.43 -12.44
C HIS A 404 -5.86 -22.38 -11.98
N TYR A 405 -5.17 -23.53 -11.84
CA TYR A 405 -3.79 -23.62 -11.34
C TYR A 405 -2.86 -24.38 -12.29
N SER A 406 -3.20 -24.47 -13.58
CA SER A 406 -2.33 -25.06 -14.60
C SER A 406 -0.92 -24.43 -14.59
N TRP A 407 -0.82 -23.14 -14.32
CA TRP A 407 0.44 -22.44 -14.14
C TRP A 407 1.29 -23.00 -13.00
N ALA A 408 0.66 -23.39 -11.88
CA ALA A 408 1.35 -23.99 -10.73
C ALA A 408 1.80 -25.42 -11.04
N LEU A 409 0.99 -26.19 -11.79
CA LEU A 409 1.34 -27.55 -12.20
C LEU A 409 2.49 -27.60 -13.21
N ALA A 410 2.71 -26.51 -13.95
CA ALA A 410 3.78 -26.42 -14.96
C ALA A 410 5.15 -26.08 -14.38
N ILE A 411 5.26 -25.70 -13.11
CA ILE A 411 6.54 -25.32 -12.47
C ILE A 411 7.36 -26.58 -12.18
N ASP A 412 8.59 -26.63 -12.65
CA ASP A 412 9.54 -27.70 -12.34
C ASP A 412 10.39 -27.34 -11.10
N PHE A 413 9.96 -27.77 -9.95
CA PHE A 413 10.69 -27.55 -8.69
C PHE A 413 11.96 -28.41 -8.55
N THR A 414 12.28 -29.25 -9.51
CA THR A 414 13.58 -29.95 -9.57
C THR A 414 14.66 -29.08 -10.21
N ASP A 415 14.28 -28.06 -10.99
CA ASP A 415 15.22 -27.05 -11.48
C ASP A 415 15.78 -26.27 -10.27
N SER A 416 17.10 -26.27 -10.13
CA SER A 416 17.78 -25.60 -9.03
C SER A 416 17.49 -24.09 -8.96
N ARG A 417 17.17 -23.45 -10.11
CA ARG A 417 16.79 -22.03 -10.17
C ARG A 417 15.42 -21.79 -9.54
N GLU A 418 14.45 -22.65 -9.80
CA GLU A 418 13.09 -22.52 -9.28
C GLU A 418 12.96 -23.03 -7.84
N SER A 419 13.78 -24.00 -7.44
CA SER A 419 13.80 -24.53 -6.08
C SER A 419 14.43 -23.59 -5.04
N GLN A 420 15.24 -22.59 -5.48
CA GLN A 420 15.98 -21.70 -4.61
C GLN A 420 15.19 -20.51 -4.09
N TYR A 421 14.03 -20.19 -4.67
CA TYR A 421 13.31 -18.96 -4.41
C TYR A 421 11.89 -19.26 -3.95
N PHE A 422 11.66 -19.18 -2.64
CA PHE A 422 10.38 -19.44 -2.01
C PHE A 422 9.88 -18.25 -1.21
N TRP A 423 8.58 -18.21 -1.00
CA TRP A 423 7.97 -17.42 0.02
C TRP A 423 8.16 -18.12 1.36
N TYR A 424 8.69 -17.39 2.33
CA TYR A 424 8.77 -17.81 3.71
C TYR A 424 8.12 -16.77 4.60
N TYR A 425 7.65 -17.21 5.75
CA TYR A 425 7.44 -16.30 6.85
C TYR A 425 8.11 -16.87 8.10
N SER A 426 8.66 -15.99 8.92
CA SER A 426 9.12 -16.37 10.26
C SER A 426 7.96 -16.32 11.24
N GLU A 427 8.09 -16.94 12.41
CA GLU A 427 7.09 -16.81 13.49
C GLU A 427 6.91 -15.36 13.95
N GLU A 428 7.94 -14.54 13.82
CA GLU A 428 7.92 -13.12 14.20
C GLU A 428 7.62 -12.19 13.02
N LYS A 429 8.01 -12.57 11.79
CA LYS A 429 7.91 -11.74 10.61
C LYS A 429 7.44 -12.53 9.42
N ILE A 430 6.47 -11.99 8.72
CA ILE A 430 6.01 -12.54 7.46
C ILE A 430 6.83 -11.87 6.35
N GLU A 431 7.82 -12.58 5.81
CA GLU A 431 8.70 -12.09 4.76
C GLU A 431 8.91 -13.14 3.68
N PRO A 432 8.91 -12.77 2.38
CA PRO A 432 9.44 -13.64 1.34
C PRO A 432 10.97 -13.63 1.41
N ARG A 433 11.57 -14.78 1.27
CA ARG A 433 13.02 -14.96 1.31
C ARG A 433 13.51 -15.63 0.03
N ARG A 434 14.70 -15.21 -0.40
CA ARG A 434 15.43 -15.85 -1.48
C ARG A 434 16.33 -16.94 -0.90
N GLY A 435 16.30 -18.14 -1.50
CA GLY A 435 17.20 -19.23 -1.18
C GLY A 435 16.60 -20.31 -0.28
N ALA A 436 17.43 -21.24 0.12
CA ALA A 436 17.03 -22.34 0.98
C ALA A 436 16.69 -21.85 2.40
N ARG A 437 15.73 -22.52 3.01
CA ARG A 437 15.43 -22.34 4.43
C ARG A 437 16.69 -22.60 5.26
N ARG A 438 16.96 -21.73 6.22
CA ARG A 438 18.02 -21.93 7.19
C ARG A 438 17.45 -22.64 8.42
N ASP A 439 17.98 -23.82 8.71
CA ASP A 439 17.61 -24.61 9.89
C ASP A 439 18.69 -24.51 11.00
N GLU A 440 19.45 -23.41 11.03
CA GLU A 440 20.49 -23.20 12.03
C GLU A 440 19.87 -22.92 13.41
N PRO A 441 20.43 -23.47 14.51
CA PRO A 441 19.98 -23.15 15.87
C PRO A 441 20.04 -21.66 16.14
N GLY A 442 18.95 -21.09 16.67
CA GLY A 442 18.85 -19.65 16.98
C GLY A 442 18.38 -18.78 15.83
N VAL A 443 18.14 -19.35 14.66
CA VAL A 443 17.45 -18.66 13.56
C VAL A 443 15.94 -18.83 13.74
N GLU A 444 15.17 -17.77 13.43
CA GLU A 444 13.71 -17.80 13.44
C GLU A 444 13.19 -18.98 12.63
N LYS A 445 12.21 -19.71 13.17
CA LYS A 445 11.50 -20.72 12.39
C LYS A 445 10.81 -20.05 11.22
N GLU A 446 11.15 -20.48 10.02
CA GLU A 446 10.55 -19.99 8.80
C GLU A 446 9.57 -21.01 8.23
N MET A 447 8.35 -20.56 7.98
CA MET A 447 7.33 -21.36 7.32
C MET A 447 7.29 -21.00 5.84
N LYS A 448 7.27 -22.03 5.01
CA LYS A 448 7.22 -21.90 3.56
C LYS A 448 5.79 -21.54 3.12
N ILE A 449 5.67 -20.49 2.31
CA ILE A 449 4.44 -20.14 1.63
C ILE A 449 4.65 -20.38 0.14
N ALA A 450 4.55 -21.62 -0.29
CA ALA A 450 4.75 -22.01 -1.68
C ALA A 450 3.44 -22.57 -2.24
N VAL A 451 2.50 -21.69 -2.57
CA VAL A 451 1.18 -22.07 -3.10
C VAL A 451 1.31 -23.04 -4.27
N ALA A 452 2.24 -22.82 -5.20
CA ALA A 452 2.42 -23.72 -6.33
C ALA A 452 2.85 -25.14 -5.91
N GLN A 453 3.75 -25.27 -4.94
CA GLN A 453 4.16 -26.60 -4.44
C GLN A 453 3.03 -27.28 -3.66
N ASP A 454 2.29 -26.53 -2.86
CA ASP A 454 1.14 -27.05 -2.12
C ASP A 454 0.06 -27.53 -3.08
N VAL A 455 -0.18 -26.79 -4.18
CA VAL A 455 -1.12 -27.19 -5.24
C VAL A 455 -0.64 -28.44 -5.97
N GLN A 456 0.66 -28.56 -6.30
CA GLN A 456 1.21 -29.77 -6.91
C GLN A 456 1.07 -30.98 -5.99
N ALA A 457 1.45 -30.85 -4.72
CA ALA A 457 1.32 -31.93 -3.73
C ALA A 457 -0.15 -32.34 -3.57
N PHE A 458 -1.05 -31.38 -3.51
CA PHE A 458 -2.49 -31.61 -3.44
C PHE A 458 -3.02 -32.34 -4.68
N HIS A 459 -2.64 -31.89 -5.87
CA HIS A 459 -3.04 -32.54 -7.13
C HIS A 459 -2.57 -34.00 -7.21
N VAL A 460 -1.34 -34.27 -6.77
CA VAL A 460 -0.80 -35.63 -6.68
C VAL A 460 -1.59 -36.49 -5.67
N ALA A 461 -1.94 -35.92 -4.52
CA ALA A 461 -2.74 -36.63 -3.50
C ALA A 461 -4.15 -36.96 -4.01
N LEU A 462 -4.81 -35.99 -4.65
CA LEU A 462 -6.11 -36.20 -5.31
C LEU A 462 -6.04 -37.29 -6.39
N GLY A 463 -4.93 -37.37 -7.14
CA GLY A 463 -4.72 -38.38 -8.19
C GLY A 463 -4.62 -39.81 -7.68
N LYS A 464 -4.32 -39.98 -6.40
CA LYS A 464 -4.24 -41.30 -5.72
C LYS A 464 -5.55 -41.72 -5.02
N THR A 465 -6.58 -40.87 -5.11
CA THR A 465 -7.84 -41.03 -4.38
C THR A 465 -8.97 -41.33 -5.36
N CYS A 466 -10.00 -42.07 -4.89
CA CYS A 466 -11.19 -42.36 -5.70
C CYS A 466 -11.89 -41.05 -6.13
N GLY A 467 -12.23 -40.96 -7.41
CA GLY A 467 -12.80 -39.74 -7.97
C GLY A 467 -14.15 -39.34 -7.39
N ASP A 468 -14.96 -40.30 -7.00
CA ASP A 468 -16.31 -40.09 -6.45
C ASP A 468 -16.30 -39.78 -4.94
N GLU A 469 -15.15 -39.82 -4.30
CA GLU A 469 -15.01 -39.49 -2.88
C GLU A 469 -15.21 -37.99 -2.66
N THR A 470 -15.89 -37.61 -1.57
CA THR A 470 -16.09 -36.20 -1.22
C THR A 470 -14.83 -35.59 -0.62
N MET A 471 -14.68 -34.25 -0.79
CA MET A 471 -13.58 -33.50 -0.16
C MET A 471 -13.62 -33.61 1.37
N THR A 472 -14.80 -33.78 1.98
CA THR A 472 -14.91 -34.09 3.42
C THR A 472 -14.12 -35.33 3.78
N ALA A 473 -14.41 -36.47 3.12
CA ALA A 473 -13.75 -37.73 3.42
C ALA A 473 -12.25 -37.67 3.13
N PHE A 474 -11.85 -37.08 2.02
CA PHE A 474 -10.45 -36.85 1.67
C PHE A 474 -9.70 -36.04 2.76
N LEU A 475 -10.23 -34.87 3.15
CA LEU A 475 -9.58 -33.99 4.11
C LEU A 475 -9.58 -34.50 5.55
N MET A 476 -10.44 -35.43 5.89
CA MET A 476 -10.34 -36.13 7.17
C MET A 476 -9.09 -37.02 7.27
N ARG A 477 -8.62 -37.55 6.15
CA ARG A 477 -7.41 -38.38 6.09
C ARG A 477 -6.15 -37.58 5.76
N SER A 478 -6.31 -36.48 5.05
CA SER A 478 -5.22 -35.64 4.51
C SER A 478 -5.42 -34.18 4.92
N ALA A 479 -5.40 -33.96 6.24
CA ALA A 479 -5.72 -32.67 6.84
C ALA A 479 -4.74 -31.55 6.46
N GLU A 480 -3.53 -31.90 6.06
CA GLU A 480 -2.48 -31.00 5.57
C GLU A 480 -2.91 -30.20 4.31
N HIS A 481 -3.85 -30.74 3.54
CA HIS A 481 -4.35 -30.08 2.33
C HIS A 481 -5.54 -29.15 2.54
N ARG A 482 -6.00 -28.92 3.78
CA ARG A 482 -7.20 -28.07 4.04
C ARG A 482 -7.08 -26.66 3.48
N HIS A 483 -5.92 -26.03 3.68
CA HIS A 483 -5.70 -24.64 3.23
C HIS A 483 -5.66 -24.54 1.71
N VAL A 484 -4.98 -25.47 1.03
CA VAL A 484 -4.90 -25.45 -0.43
C VAL A 484 -6.23 -25.80 -1.08
N ALA A 485 -6.99 -26.76 -0.54
CA ALA A 485 -8.32 -27.10 -1.03
C ALA A 485 -9.28 -25.89 -0.99
N ARG A 486 -9.30 -25.16 0.15
CA ARG A 486 -10.07 -23.92 0.29
C ARG A 486 -9.59 -22.86 -0.71
N ARG A 487 -8.28 -22.69 -0.85
CA ARG A 487 -7.68 -21.73 -1.76
C ARG A 487 -8.04 -21.97 -3.22
N VAL A 488 -8.05 -23.24 -3.63
CA VAL A 488 -8.47 -23.62 -4.99
C VAL A 488 -9.93 -23.26 -5.26
N GLN A 489 -10.83 -23.49 -4.32
CA GLN A 489 -12.23 -23.09 -4.46
C GLN A 489 -12.41 -21.57 -4.55
N ILE A 490 -11.67 -20.81 -3.75
CA ILE A 490 -11.66 -19.33 -3.82
C ILE A 490 -11.11 -18.88 -5.18
N GLY A 491 -9.99 -19.43 -5.61
CA GLY A 491 -9.36 -19.10 -6.91
C GLY A 491 -10.27 -19.39 -8.11
N ALA A 492 -11.09 -20.43 -8.02
CA ALA A 492 -12.06 -20.75 -9.06
C ALA A 492 -13.19 -19.71 -9.19
N ARG A 493 -13.58 -19.07 -8.09
CA ARG A 493 -14.61 -18.01 -8.08
C ARG A 493 -14.04 -16.62 -8.42
N TYR A 494 -12.81 -16.38 -8.02
CA TYR A 494 -12.16 -15.07 -8.06
C TYR A 494 -10.89 -15.12 -8.93
N SER A 495 -11.01 -14.86 -10.21
CA SER A 495 -9.93 -15.07 -11.19
C SER A 495 -8.65 -14.27 -10.94
N TYR A 496 -8.72 -13.13 -10.23
CA TYR A 496 -7.55 -12.34 -9.83
C TYR A 496 -7.13 -12.58 -8.37
N ALA A 497 -7.53 -13.71 -7.77
CA ALA A 497 -7.26 -13.98 -6.37
C ALA A 497 -5.85 -14.53 -6.11
N GLU A 498 -5.20 -15.08 -7.13
CA GLU A 498 -3.94 -15.80 -6.96
C GLU A 498 -2.80 -15.09 -7.65
N ILE A 499 -1.73 -14.83 -6.89
CA ILE A 499 -0.48 -14.36 -7.46
C ILE A 499 0.20 -15.56 -8.10
N GLN A 500 0.29 -15.55 -9.42
CA GLN A 500 1.06 -16.51 -10.19
C GLN A 500 2.55 -16.20 -10.01
N ASP A 501 3.42 -17.16 -10.22
CA ASP A 501 4.86 -17.00 -9.95
C ASP A 501 5.19 -16.68 -8.49
N ASN A 502 4.59 -17.39 -7.53
CA ASN A 502 4.99 -17.29 -6.10
C ASN A 502 6.43 -17.79 -5.87
N VAL A 503 7.09 -18.25 -6.90
CA VAL A 503 8.52 -18.49 -6.90
C VAL A 503 9.23 -17.20 -7.26
N ILE A 504 10.12 -16.73 -6.40
CA ILE A 504 10.97 -15.58 -6.70
C ILE A 504 12.10 -16.08 -7.62
N SER A 505 12.17 -15.51 -8.81
CA SER A 505 13.20 -15.82 -9.80
C SER A 505 14.20 -14.67 -9.96
N ASP A 506 15.19 -14.86 -10.81
CA ASP A 506 16.13 -13.79 -11.16
C ASP A 506 15.44 -12.60 -11.86
N SER A 507 14.36 -12.84 -12.57
CA SER A 507 13.54 -11.79 -13.21
C SER A 507 12.64 -11.05 -12.23
N CYS A 508 12.33 -11.63 -11.09
CA CYS A 508 11.51 -11.06 -10.04
C CYS A 508 12.21 -11.13 -8.69
N LYS A 509 12.44 -10.01 -8.08
CA LYS A 509 13.14 -9.86 -6.80
C LYS A 509 12.15 -9.56 -5.67
N PRO A 510 12.54 -9.79 -4.42
CA PRO A 510 11.73 -9.39 -3.27
C PRO A 510 11.28 -7.92 -3.30
N ILE A 511 12.09 -7.03 -3.84
CA ILE A 511 11.77 -5.61 -4.01
C ILE A 511 10.55 -5.37 -4.92
N ASP A 512 10.29 -6.25 -5.89
CA ASP A 512 9.12 -6.13 -6.77
C ASP A 512 7.81 -6.37 -6.00
N ILE A 513 7.85 -7.22 -4.98
CA ILE A 513 6.72 -7.45 -4.07
C ILE A 513 6.43 -6.21 -3.22
N LEU A 514 7.49 -5.55 -2.76
CA LEU A 514 7.33 -4.29 -2.02
C LEU A 514 6.64 -3.22 -2.87
N ARG A 515 6.97 -3.11 -4.14
CA ARG A 515 6.31 -2.17 -5.06
C ARG A 515 4.83 -2.48 -5.24
N GLY A 516 4.47 -3.76 -5.39
CA GLY A 516 3.06 -4.18 -5.41
C GLY A 516 2.31 -3.69 -4.15
N LYS A 517 2.91 -3.84 -2.97
CA LYS A 517 2.39 -3.31 -1.72
C LYS A 517 2.16 -1.78 -1.79
N LEU A 518 3.08 -1.04 -2.41
CA LEU A 518 2.97 0.42 -2.50
C LEU A 518 1.77 0.87 -3.32
N ALA A 519 1.47 0.15 -4.40
CA ALA A 519 0.30 0.41 -5.22
C ALA A 519 -1.01 0.24 -4.43
N PHE A 520 -1.09 -0.75 -3.55
CA PHE A 520 -2.26 -0.97 -2.67
C PHE A 520 -2.41 0.14 -1.63
N PHE A 521 -1.36 0.45 -0.90
CA PHE A 521 -1.44 1.39 0.22
C PHE A 521 -1.37 2.85 -0.19
N GLY A 522 -0.79 3.14 -1.35
CA GLY A 522 -0.68 4.50 -1.87
C GLY A 522 0.54 5.24 -1.32
N ALA A 523 1.68 4.55 -1.19
CA ALA A 523 2.92 5.23 -0.86
C ALA A 523 3.31 6.21 -1.96
N SER A 524 3.60 7.45 -1.58
CA SER A 524 3.92 8.53 -2.49
C SER A 524 5.38 8.51 -2.97
N LYS A 525 6.28 7.95 -2.19
CA LYS A 525 7.69 7.81 -2.56
C LYS A 525 8.16 6.36 -2.37
N PHE A 526 8.94 5.89 -3.32
CA PHE A 526 9.60 4.59 -3.32
C PHE A 526 11.10 4.80 -3.46
N ASP A 527 11.85 4.31 -2.49
CA ASP A 527 13.30 4.50 -2.42
C ASP A 527 13.96 3.15 -2.10
N PRO A 528 14.20 2.28 -3.11
CA PRO A 528 14.74 0.96 -2.92
C PRO A 528 16.19 1.03 -2.45
N LYS A 529 16.49 0.47 -1.29
CA LYS A 529 17.82 0.45 -0.69
C LYS A 529 18.54 -0.89 -0.86
N SER A 530 17.79 -1.96 -1.09
CA SER A 530 18.32 -3.28 -1.39
C SER A 530 17.27 -4.12 -2.11
N ASP A 531 17.64 -5.36 -2.46
CA ASP A 531 16.68 -6.32 -3.03
C ASP A 531 15.60 -6.75 -2.02
N LEU A 532 15.81 -6.52 -0.71
CA LEU A 532 14.96 -7.03 0.36
C LEU A 532 14.14 -5.95 1.07
N TRP A 533 14.53 -4.69 1.01
CA TRP A 533 13.85 -3.61 1.72
C TRP A 533 13.95 -2.27 1.01
N THR A 534 12.99 -1.41 1.30
CA THR A 534 12.90 -0.06 0.76
C THR A 534 12.45 0.92 1.82
N ARG A 535 12.78 2.18 1.60
CA ARG A 535 12.14 3.30 2.27
C ARG A 535 10.97 3.76 1.45
N ILE A 536 9.89 4.05 2.14
CA ILE A 536 8.69 4.63 1.54
C ILE A 536 8.22 5.81 2.36
N THR A 537 7.49 6.70 1.72
CA THR A 537 6.76 7.77 2.39
C THR A 537 5.29 7.66 2.04
N MET A 538 4.44 7.70 3.06
CA MET A 538 2.99 7.75 2.88
C MET A 538 2.49 9.17 3.14
N TYR A 539 1.40 9.55 2.49
CA TYR A 539 0.76 10.87 2.64
C TYR A 539 1.64 12.08 2.29
N GLN A 540 2.75 11.88 1.59
CA GLN A 540 3.49 13.00 1.03
C GLN A 540 2.62 13.69 -0.02
N GLY A 541 2.38 14.98 0.14
CA GLY A 541 1.50 15.78 -0.71
C GLY A 541 0.03 15.76 -0.33
N ALA A 542 -0.39 14.86 0.56
CA ALA A 542 -1.77 14.79 1.01
C ALA A 542 -2.21 16.11 1.68
N PRO A 543 -3.51 16.47 1.59
CA PRO A 543 -4.05 17.64 2.27
C PRO A 543 -3.77 17.59 3.77
N LEU A 544 -3.73 18.76 4.39
CA LEU A 544 -3.66 18.92 5.84
C LEU A 544 -5.08 18.78 6.44
N ASN A 545 -5.18 18.70 7.77
CA ASN A 545 -6.47 18.53 8.44
C ASN A 545 -7.46 19.65 8.14
N ASP A 546 -6.96 20.88 7.96
CA ASP A 546 -7.73 22.08 7.65
C ASP A 546 -7.91 22.34 6.14
N GLU A 547 -7.50 21.39 5.30
CA GLU A 547 -7.63 21.43 3.84
C GLU A 547 -8.55 20.32 3.32
N LEU A 548 -9.11 19.51 4.20
CA LEU A 548 -9.93 18.34 3.80
C LEU A 548 -11.23 18.73 3.10
N ASP A 549 -11.77 19.91 3.39
CA ASP A 549 -13.00 20.46 2.80
C ASP A 549 -12.75 21.32 1.55
N ALA A 550 -11.50 21.53 1.16
CA ALA A 550 -11.17 22.28 -0.03
C ALA A 550 -11.44 21.50 -1.32
N ASP A 551 -11.92 22.19 -2.36
CA ASP A 551 -12.22 21.58 -3.66
C ASP A 551 -11.01 20.89 -4.32
N ASP A 552 -9.79 21.30 -3.97
CA ASP A 552 -8.53 20.74 -4.47
C ASP A 552 -7.93 19.64 -3.57
N ALA A 553 -8.65 19.21 -2.53
CA ALA A 553 -8.18 18.16 -1.61
C ALA A 553 -7.79 16.86 -2.34
N ASP A 554 -8.40 16.60 -3.49
CA ASP A 554 -8.11 15.43 -4.33
C ASP A 554 -6.99 15.66 -5.39
N ASP A 555 -6.40 16.85 -5.46
CA ASP A 555 -5.26 17.14 -6.36
C ASP A 555 -3.97 16.42 -5.95
N TRP A 556 -3.98 15.81 -4.79
CA TRP A 556 -2.95 14.87 -4.38
C TRP A 556 -3.05 13.57 -5.17
N CYS A 557 -2.45 13.57 -6.33
CA CYS A 557 -2.47 12.44 -7.25
C CYS A 557 -1.05 11.98 -7.57
N PHE A 558 -0.92 10.73 -7.96
CA PHE A 558 0.31 10.23 -8.56
C PHE A 558 0.41 10.73 -10.02
N PRO A 559 1.57 11.15 -10.48
CA PRO A 559 2.81 11.38 -9.73
C PRO A 559 2.78 12.75 -9.03
N PHE A 560 2.99 12.75 -7.73
CA PHE A 560 3.05 13.97 -6.95
C PHE A 560 4.51 14.44 -6.80
N LEU A 561 4.75 15.67 -7.18
CA LEU A 561 5.97 16.39 -6.85
C LEU A 561 5.59 17.59 -5.99
N PRO A 562 5.90 17.57 -4.71
CA PRO A 562 5.82 18.77 -3.92
C PRO A 562 6.87 19.75 -4.47
N MET A 563 6.42 20.76 -5.19
CA MET A 563 7.30 21.87 -5.53
C MET A 563 7.59 22.65 -4.25
N ILE A 564 8.72 22.38 -3.65
CA ILE A 564 9.31 23.28 -2.69
C ILE A 564 10.06 24.30 -3.56
N GLU A 565 9.43 25.42 -3.83
CA GLU A 565 10.16 26.54 -4.42
C GLU A 565 11.32 26.88 -3.48
N PRO A 566 12.56 26.96 -3.97
CA PRO A 566 13.64 27.48 -3.15
C PRO A 566 13.21 28.87 -2.69
N CYS A 567 13.21 29.11 -1.37
CA CYS A 567 13.01 30.44 -0.84
C CYS A 567 13.92 31.41 -1.61
N THR A 568 13.36 32.17 -2.51
CA THR A 568 14.03 33.35 -3.03
C THR A 568 14.10 34.30 -1.87
N SER A 569 15.20 34.26 -1.14
CA SER A 569 15.53 35.27 -0.13
C SER A 569 15.47 36.62 -0.80
N PRO A 570 14.84 37.64 -0.17
CA PRO A 570 14.79 38.99 -0.69
C PRO A 570 16.19 39.63 -0.79
#